data_f816bce9430b69cd356b98232149bd1d
#
_entry.id   f816bce9430b69cd356b98232149bd1d
#
_cell.length_a   1.000
_cell.length_b   1.000
_cell.length_c   1.000
_cell.angle_alpha   90.00
_cell.angle_beta   90.00
_cell.angle_gamma   90.00
#
_symmetry.space_group_name_H-M   'P 1'
#
loop_
_entity.id
_entity.type
_entity.pdbx_description
1 polymer ?
#
loop_
_entity_poly.entity_id
_entity_poly.type
_entity_poly.pdbx_seq_one_letter_code
_entity_poly.pdbx_strand_id
1 'polypeptide(L)'
;MPGRIAAGVAMVAALAALLWGCSRGPEKRSDAEVVVAEVDGTLIVLSEVKREILSMRGYTPSLEAKGPTRAEVAEAMRMLIERAIVLREGERRGVTVSDAALEEEMMRIRGDFPPGGLEKALLQVGMDTGMWRERLRGSLLYRKSAEAIAAPLVTVTPQEVQAAFRRMGKPGTRPERIRVRQYLFDSAELASSAREALAGGGSPDGSGDVEIPGVDLGFFSREELPPELPADLFRLMEGEVSAPVPREGTVSLFQVTEREAAGPQTLSTEETRIREELLVPRREEAFRRWLSEAAARSSVKVRAELLEKLAEGKT
;
A
#
# COMPACT_ATOMS: atom_id res chain seq x y z
N MET A 1 69.83 20.27 -39.07
CA MET A 1 70.33 19.29 -40.03
C MET A 1 70.02 17.91 -39.53
N PRO A 2 69.81 16.97 -40.41
CA PRO A 2 68.65 16.66 -41.25
C PRO A 2 68.04 15.32 -40.77
N GLY A 3 67.03 14.83 -41.29
CA GLY A 3 66.42 14.44 -42.54
C GLY A 3 65.26 13.54 -42.25
N ARG A 4 64.16 13.73 -42.85
CA ARG A 4 63.54 13.02 -43.97
C ARG A 4 63.76 11.48 -44.03
N ILE A 5 62.60 10.77 -44.07
CA ILE A 5 62.21 9.75 -45.07
C ILE A 5 60.90 9.17 -44.53
N ALA A 6 59.74 9.49 -45.01
CA ALA A 6 59.02 9.05 -46.20
C ALA A 6 58.29 7.72 -45.97
N ALA A 7 57.00 7.83 -45.95
CA ALA A 7 56.02 7.32 -46.88
C ALA A 7 56.04 5.79 -47.15
N GLY A 8 54.86 5.22 -47.01
CA GLY A 8 54.43 4.03 -47.71
C GLY A 8 54.03 2.89 -46.81
N VAL A 9 52.72 2.74 -46.57
CA VAL A 9 51.92 1.54 -46.84
C VAL A 9 50.48 1.88 -46.50
N ALA A 10 49.82 2.51 -47.42
CA ALA A 10 48.41 2.49 -47.56
C ALA A 10 48.03 1.26 -48.40
N MET A 11 46.87 0.71 -48.16
CA MET A 11 46.19 -0.25 -49.01
C MET A 11 46.59 -1.71 -48.84
N VAL A 12 45.87 -2.38 -47.85
CA VAL A 12 45.26 -3.72 -48.02
C VAL A 12 44.54 -4.02 -46.73
N ALA A 13 43.30 -3.56 -46.53
CA ALA A 13 42.39 -4.05 -45.54
C ALA A 13 40.94 -3.62 -45.85
N ALA A 14 40.56 -3.76 -47.10
CA ALA A 14 39.19 -3.58 -47.55
C ALA A 14 38.76 -4.82 -48.30
N LEU A 15 38.46 -5.93 -47.62
CA LEU A 15 37.75 -7.10 -48.20
C LEU A 15 37.65 -8.25 -47.15
N ALA A 16 37.05 -8.03 -46.01
CA ALA A 16 36.62 -9.13 -45.13
C ALA A 16 35.46 -8.71 -44.17
N ALA A 17 34.53 -7.88 -44.65
CA ALA A 17 33.38 -7.45 -43.87
C ALA A 17 32.05 -7.74 -44.56
N LEU A 18 31.98 -8.82 -45.30
CA LEU A 18 30.76 -9.24 -45.99
C LEU A 18 30.62 -10.76 -45.86
N LEU A 19 30.32 -11.31 -44.73
CA LEU A 19 29.72 -12.64 -44.52
C LEU A 19 29.56 -12.95 -43.03
N TRP A 20 28.91 -12.07 -42.23
CA TRP A 20 28.25 -12.51 -41.02
C TRP A 20 26.92 -11.76 -40.89
N GLY A 21 26.06 -12.09 -41.86
CA GLY A 21 24.65 -11.91 -41.70
C GLY A 21 24.14 -12.95 -40.72
N CYS A 22 24.40 -12.77 -39.40
CA CYS A 22 23.61 -13.41 -38.39
C CYS A 22 22.21 -12.85 -38.54
N SER A 23 21.31 -13.66 -39.10
CA SER A 23 19.87 -13.50 -38.97
C SER A 23 19.54 -13.45 -37.47
N ARG A 24 19.54 -12.26 -36.87
CA ARG A 24 18.81 -12.04 -35.65
C ARG A 24 17.35 -12.29 -35.97
N GLY A 25 16.86 -13.46 -35.57
CA GLY A 25 15.43 -13.69 -35.49
C GLY A 25 14.78 -12.53 -34.71
N PRO A 26 13.48 -12.29 -34.88
CA PRO A 26 12.83 -11.19 -34.19
C PRO A 26 13.11 -11.34 -32.67
N GLU A 27 13.99 -10.46 -32.17
CA GLU A 27 14.25 -10.35 -30.73
C GLU A 27 12.86 -10.15 -30.10
N LYS A 28 12.37 -11.12 -29.30
CA LYS A 28 11.16 -10.95 -28.53
C LYS A 28 11.45 -9.74 -27.61
N ARG A 29 10.83 -8.59 -27.92
CA ARG A 29 10.87 -7.43 -27.03
C ARG A 29 10.36 -7.90 -25.67
N SER A 30 11.07 -7.56 -24.61
CA SER A 30 10.60 -7.89 -23.27
C SER A 30 9.24 -7.22 -23.05
N ASP A 31 8.34 -7.86 -22.30
CA ASP A 31 7.01 -7.30 -21.99
C ASP A 31 7.11 -5.90 -21.35
N ALA A 32 8.22 -5.60 -20.73
CA ALA A 32 8.53 -4.29 -20.15
C ALA A 32 8.70 -3.18 -21.21
N GLU A 33 8.96 -3.54 -22.47
CA GLU A 33 9.16 -2.58 -23.57
C GLU A 33 7.93 -2.46 -24.49
N VAL A 34 6.95 -3.37 -24.35
CA VAL A 34 5.75 -3.37 -25.18
C VAL A 34 4.73 -2.39 -24.62
N VAL A 35 4.62 -1.22 -25.22
CA VAL A 35 3.59 -0.23 -24.87
C VAL A 35 2.24 -0.69 -25.37
N VAL A 36 1.24 -0.83 -24.48
CA VAL A 36 -0.14 -1.23 -24.78
C VAL A 36 -1.13 -0.08 -24.75
N ALA A 37 -0.81 0.98 -24.01
CA ALA A 37 -1.61 2.21 -24.01
C ALA A 37 -0.77 3.44 -23.70
N GLU A 38 -1.31 4.61 -24.03
CA GLU A 38 -0.80 5.94 -23.67
C GLU A 38 -1.95 6.75 -23.10
N VAL A 39 -1.75 7.33 -21.91
CA VAL A 39 -2.72 8.18 -21.21
C VAL A 39 -2.07 9.54 -21.00
N ASP A 40 -2.47 10.54 -21.78
CA ASP A 40 -1.91 11.90 -21.72
C ASP A 40 -0.37 11.96 -21.73
N GLY A 41 0.29 11.07 -22.46
CA GLY A 41 1.74 10.95 -22.53
C GLY A 41 2.36 9.94 -21.54
N THR A 42 1.62 9.47 -20.55
CA THR A 42 2.06 8.36 -19.67
C THR A 42 1.87 7.04 -20.40
N LEU A 43 2.95 6.26 -20.49
CA LEU A 43 2.92 4.96 -21.17
C LEU A 43 2.54 3.85 -20.20
N ILE A 44 1.66 2.96 -20.64
CA ILE A 44 1.31 1.71 -19.94
C ILE A 44 1.90 0.57 -20.76
N VAL A 45 2.71 -0.27 -20.10
CA VAL A 45 3.38 -1.39 -20.74
C VAL A 45 2.71 -2.74 -20.42
N LEU A 46 2.93 -3.73 -21.28
CA LEU A 46 2.30 -5.06 -21.17
C LEU A 46 2.59 -5.75 -19.84
N SER A 47 3.82 -5.58 -19.31
CA SER A 47 4.20 -6.14 -18.01
C SER A 47 3.40 -5.56 -16.86
N GLU A 48 2.94 -4.30 -16.93
CA GLU A 48 2.09 -3.69 -15.93
C GLU A 48 0.69 -4.32 -15.96
N VAL A 49 0.14 -4.54 -17.15
CA VAL A 49 -1.17 -5.20 -17.30
C VAL A 49 -1.13 -6.62 -16.74
N LYS A 50 -0.12 -7.41 -17.09
CA LYS A 50 0.08 -8.77 -16.55
C LYS A 50 0.17 -8.75 -15.02
N ARG A 51 0.94 -7.83 -14.46
CA ARG A 51 1.11 -7.67 -13.00
C ARG A 51 -0.18 -7.25 -12.31
N GLU A 52 -0.96 -6.36 -12.91
CA GLU A 52 -2.25 -5.94 -12.36
C GLU A 52 -3.24 -7.10 -12.33
N ILE A 53 -3.30 -7.92 -13.41
CA ILE A 53 -4.13 -9.13 -13.46
C ILE A 53 -3.73 -10.12 -12.37
N LEU A 54 -2.43 -10.38 -12.18
CA LEU A 54 -1.95 -11.25 -11.09
C LEU A 54 -2.32 -10.70 -9.71
N SER A 55 -2.24 -9.38 -9.53
CA SER A 55 -2.68 -8.71 -8.31
C SER A 55 -4.18 -8.94 -8.03
N MET A 56 -5.02 -8.80 -9.04
CA MET A 56 -6.47 -9.03 -8.93
C MET A 56 -6.79 -10.50 -8.59
N ARG A 57 -5.97 -11.45 -9.05
CA ARG A 57 -6.08 -12.89 -8.76
C ARG A 57 -5.48 -13.31 -7.40
N GLY A 58 -4.94 -12.37 -6.62
CA GLY A 58 -4.36 -12.64 -5.31
C GLY A 58 -3.04 -13.40 -5.33
N TYR A 59 -2.25 -13.29 -6.42
CA TYR A 59 -0.95 -13.97 -6.60
C TYR A 59 -0.99 -15.49 -6.37
N THR A 60 -2.09 -16.14 -6.74
CA THR A 60 -2.25 -17.58 -6.57
C THR A 60 -1.53 -18.32 -7.71
N PRO A 61 -0.47 -19.12 -7.46
CA PRO A 61 0.32 -19.77 -8.51
C PRO A 61 -0.49 -20.65 -9.45
N SER A 62 -1.55 -21.30 -8.96
CA SER A 62 -2.45 -22.13 -9.78
C SER A 62 -3.24 -21.34 -10.82
N LEU A 63 -3.36 -20.03 -10.67
CA LEU A 63 -4.05 -19.15 -11.61
C LEU A 63 -3.11 -18.54 -12.66
N GLU A 64 -1.80 -18.58 -12.45
CA GLU A 64 -0.83 -18.14 -13.46
C GLU A 64 -0.85 -19.02 -14.70
N ALA A 65 -1.09 -20.33 -14.55
CA ALA A 65 -1.15 -21.27 -15.65
C ALA A 65 -2.35 -21.04 -16.59
N LYS A 66 -3.37 -20.32 -16.12
CA LYS A 66 -4.56 -20.00 -16.92
C LYS A 66 -4.42 -18.58 -17.50
N GLY A 67 -4.37 -18.47 -18.81
CA GLY A 67 -4.34 -17.18 -19.50
C GLY A 67 -5.43 -16.22 -18.98
N PRO A 68 -5.22 -14.90 -19.06
CA PRO A 68 -6.22 -13.94 -18.60
C PRO A 68 -7.44 -13.93 -19.51
N THR A 69 -8.59 -13.69 -18.93
CA THR A 69 -9.83 -13.47 -19.68
C THR A 69 -9.89 -12.04 -20.25
N ARG A 70 -10.70 -11.81 -21.26
CA ARG A 70 -10.94 -10.45 -21.80
C ARG A 70 -11.46 -9.49 -20.73
N ALA A 71 -12.28 -9.96 -19.81
CA ALA A 71 -12.81 -9.14 -18.71
C ALA A 71 -11.70 -8.71 -17.74
N GLU A 72 -10.80 -9.62 -17.38
CA GLU A 72 -9.65 -9.28 -16.51
C GLU A 72 -8.69 -8.31 -17.19
N VAL A 73 -8.41 -8.47 -18.47
CA VAL A 73 -7.57 -7.53 -19.24
C VAL A 73 -8.22 -6.14 -19.29
N ALA A 74 -9.53 -6.07 -19.55
CA ALA A 74 -10.26 -4.81 -19.59
C ALA A 74 -10.28 -4.11 -18.23
N GLU A 75 -10.49 -4.86 -17.15
CA GLU A 75 -10.49 -4.32 -15.78
C GLU A 75 -9.11 -3.85 -15.36
N ALA A 76 -8.05 -4.63 -15.62
CA ALA A 76 -6.67 -4.20 -15.35
C ALA A 76 -6.32 -2.92 -16.12
N MET A 77 -6.70 -2.84 -17.39
CA MET A 77 -6.51 -1.62 -18.20
C MET A 77 -7.25 -0.42 -17.61
N ARG A 78 -8.51 -0.59 -17.19
CA ARG A 78 -9.28 0.47 -16.53
C ARG A 78 -8.55 0.99 -15.30
N MET A 79 -8.10 0.08 -14.42
CA MET A 79 -7.39 0.43 -13.19
C MET A 79 -6.07 1.16 -13.48
N LEU A 80 -5.31 0.72 -14.49
CA LEU A 80 -4.04 1.37 -14.87
C LEU A 80 -4.25 2.75 -15.48
N ILE A 81 -5.28 2.93 -16.31
CA ILE A 81 -5.65 4.24 -16.88
C ILE A 81 -6.06 5.21 -15.77
N GLU A 82 -6.94 4.79 -14.86
CA GLU A 82 -7.35 5.60 -13.70
C GLU A 82 -6.16 5.97 -12.82
N ARG A 83 -5.25 5.00 -12.56
CA ARG A 83 -4.01 5.24 -11.81
C ARG A 83 -3.13 6.28 -12.49
N ALA A 84 -2.93 6.19 -13.81
CA ALA A 84 -2.14 7.15 -14.58
C ALA A 84 -2.71 8.58 -14.48
N ILE A 85 -4.03 8.73 -14.59
CA ILE A 85 -4.72 10.02 -14.47
C ILE A 85 -4.52 10.62 -13.07
N VAL A 86 -4.69 9.81 -12.01
CA VAL A 86 -4.56 10.25 -10.61
C VAL A 86 -3.13 10.64 -10.28
N LEU A 87 -2.15 9.82 -10.69
CA LEU A 87 -0.74 10.08 -10.41
C LEU A 87 -0.25 11.33 -11.14
N ARG A 88 -0.65 11.53 -12.39
CA ARG A 88 -0.32 12.74 -13.14
C ARG A 88 -0.86 14.01 -12.48
N GLU A 89 -2.10 13.98 -12.00
CA GLU A 89 -2.66 15.12 -11.26
C GLU A 89 -1.96 15.30 -9.91
N GLY A 90 -1.59 14.21 -9.23
CA GLY A 90 -0.77 14.25 -8.02
C GLY A 90 0.59 14.93 -8.27
N GLU A 91 1.28 14.54 -9.34
CA GLU A 91 2.55 15.17 -9.76
C GLU A 91 2.37 16.67 -10.02
N ARG A 92 1.30 17.06 -10.75
CA ARG A 92 0.98 18.46 -11.01
C ARG A 92 0.74 19.27 -9.74
N ARG A 93 0.25 18.62 -8.67
CA ARG A 93 0.05 19.20 -7.33
C ARG A 93 1.30 19.12 -6.45
N GLY A 94 2.40 18.55 -6.92
CA GLY A 94 3.64 18.39 -6.15
C GLY A 94 3.57 17.30 -5.08
N VAL A 95 2.67 16.32 -5.22
CA VAL A 95 2.57 15.20 -4.29
C VAL A 95 3.78 14.28 -4.43
N THR A 96 4.43 14.00 -3.31
CA THR A 96 5.59 13.09 -3.25
C THR A 96 5.48 12.17 -2.03
N VAL A 97 6.24 11.07 -2.07
CA VAL A 97 6.44 10.15 -0.95
C VAL A 97 7.90 10.21 -0.54
N SER A 98 8.18 10.75 0.63
CA SER A 98 9.53 10.74 1.19
C SER A 98 9.96 9.34 1.63
N ASP A 99 11.26 9.09 1.67
CA ASP A 99 11.77 7.81 2.17
C ASP A 99 11.37 7.56 3.63
N ALA A 100 11.35 8.60 4.45
CA ALA A 100 10.89 8.49 5.84
C ALA A 100 9.44 8.02 5.94
N ALA A 101 8.52 8.59 5.15
CA ALA A 101 7.11 8.17 5.14
C ALA A 101 6.94 6.74 4.60
N LEU A 102 7.79 6.31 3.67
CA LEU A 102 7.79 4.95 3.18
C LEU A 102 8.29 3.96 4.23
N GLU A 103 9.39 4.28 4.93
CA GLU A 103 9.92 3.45 6.01
C GLU A 103 8.93 3.31 7.17
N GLU A 104 8.29 4.41 7.56
CA GLU A 104 7.24 4.40 8.58
C GLU A 104 6.10 3.42 8.20
N GLU A 105 5.62 3.49 6.96
CA GLU A 105 4.56 2.58 6.49
C GLU A 105 5.06 1.12 6.38
N MET A 106 6.32 0.93 5.98
CA MET A 106 6.94 -0.40 5.97
C MET A 106 7.03 -1.00 7.36
N MET A 107 7.45 -0.21 8.35
CA MET A 107 7.49 -0.63 9.75
C MET A 107 6.09 -0.94 10.28
N ARG A 108 5.10 -0.11 9.97
CA ARG A 108 3.71 -0.33 10.37
C ARG A 108 3.19 -1.67 9.84
N ILE A 109 3.37 -1.94 8.53
CA ILE A 109 2.93 -3.22 7.93
C ILE A 109 3.72 -4.40 8.49
N ARG A 110 5.04 -4.26 8.69
CA ARG A 110 5.86 -5.32 9.28
C ARG A 110 5.39 -5.68 10.69
N GLY A 111 4.88 -4.71 11.44
CA GLY A 111 4.29 -4.92 12.76
C GLY A 111 3.03 -5.80 12.76
N ASP A 112 2.35 -5.93 11.63
CA ASP A 112 1.19 -6.81 11.48
C ASP A 112 1.59 -8.30 11.33
N PHE A 113 2.90 -8.60 11.25
CA PHE A 113 3.45 -9.94 11.04
C PHE A 113 4.37 -10.35 12.20
N PRO A 114 4.44 -11.64 12.53
CA PRO A 114 5.47 -12.15 13.43
C PRO A 114 6.88 -11.95 12.81
N PRO A 115 7.95 -11.99 13.60
CA PRO A 115 9.32 -11.86 13.11
C PRO A 115 9.61 -12.75 11.89
N GLY A 116 10.07 -12.16 10.78
CA GLY A 116 10.30 -12.87 9.52
C GLY A 116 9.04 -13.32 8.77
N GLY A 117 7.83 -13.06 9.30
CA GLY A 117 6.56 -13.49 8.70
C GLY A 117 6.25 -12.74 7.41
N LEU A 118 6.52 -11.45 7.35
CA LEU A 118 6.34 -10.65 6.14
C LEU A 118 7.22 -11.17 5.00
N GLU A 119 8.50 -11.40 5.26
CA GLU A 119 9.45 -11.90 4.26
C GLU A 119 9.02 -13.28 3.72
N LYS A 120 8.54 -14.17 4.59
CA LYS A 120 7.97 -15.47 4.18
C LYS A 120 6.73 -15.28 3.31
N ALA A 121 5.81 -14.39 3.69
CA ALA A 121 4.60 -14.09 2.91
C ALA A 121 4.94 -13.51 1.53
N LEU A 122 5.91 -12.59 1.45
CA LEU A 122 6.39 -12.03 0.19
C LEU A 122 6.99 -13.11 -0.72
N LEU A 123 7.81 -14.00 -0.18
CA LEU A 123 8.40 -15.10 -0.95
C LEU A 123 7.35 -16.06 -1.51
N GLN A 124 6.27 -16.32 -0.78
CA GLN A 124 5.16 -17.17 -1.25
C GLN A 124 4.47 -16.60 -2.50
N VAL A 125 4.49 -15.28 -2.66
CA VAL A 125 3.92 -14.60 -3.83
C VAL A 125 5.00 -14.17 -4.85
N GLY A 126 6.21 -14.72 -4.72
CA GLY A 126 7.32 -14.46 -5.65
C GLY A 126 7.83 -13.01 -5.61
N MET A 127 7.68 -12.33 -4.48
CA MET A 127 8.07 -10.93 -4.30
C MET A 127 9.22 -10.82 -3.32
N ASP A 128 10.26 -10.05 -3.68
CA ASP A 128 11.29 -9.66 -2.72
C ASP A 128 10.94 -8.34 -2.01
N THR A 129 11.70 -8.01 -0.97
CA THR A 129 11.48 -6.80 -0.18
C THR A 129 11.66 -5.52 -1.00
N GLY A 130 12.56 -5.51 -1.99
CA GLY A 130 12.78 -4.36 -2.87
C GLY A 130 11.58 -4.12 -3.79
N MET A 131 11.07 -5.16 -4.42
CA MET A 131 9.83 -5.11 -5.23
C MET A 131 8.64 -4.66 -4.40
N TRP A 132 8.50 -5.18 -3.18
CA TRP A 132 7.45 -4.78 -2.27
C TRP A 132 7.56 -3.30 -1.87
N ARG A 133 8.77 -2.82 -1.55
CA ARG A 133 9.07 -1.42 -1.24
C ARG A 133 8.59 -0.48 -2.36
N GLU A 134 8.95 -0.78 -3.61
CA GLU A 134 8.55 0.05 -4.75
C GLU A 134 7.03 0.02 -4.98
N ARG A 135 6.41 -1.14 -4.80
CA ARG A 135 4.95 -1.27 -4.87
C ARG A 135 4.24 -0.46 -3.78
N LEU A 136 4.75 -0.50 -2.56
CA LEU A 136 4.23 0.27 -1.44
C LEU A 136 4.37 1.77 -1.69
N ARG A 137 5.53 2.22 -2.21
CA ARG A 137 5.75 3.61 -2.64
C ARG A 137 4.69 4.05 -3.65
N GLY A 138 4.43 3.23 -4.67
CA GLY A 138 3.41 3.52 -5.68
C GLY A 138 1.99 3.61 -5.08
N SER A 139 1.66 2.72 -4.15
CA SER A 139 0.36 2.73 -3.45
C SER A 139 0.20 3.96 -2.56
N LEU A 140 1.26 4.34 -1.83
CA LEU A 140 1.29 5.55 -1.01
C LEU A 140 1.14 6.82 -1.86
N LEU A 141 1.85 6.87 -3.00
CA LEU A 141 1.77 8.01 -3.92
C LEU A 141 0.35 8.15 -4.48
N TYR A 142 -0.27 7.05 -4.90
CA TYR A 142 -1.67 7.05 -5.37
C TYR A 142 -2.63 7.55 -4.27
N ARG A 143 -2.54 7.00 -3.05
CA ARG A 143 -3.40 7.39 -1.90
C ARG A 143 -3.25 8.88 -1.58
N LYS A 144 -2.01 9.37 -1.47
CA LYS A 144 -1.74 10.80 -1.22
C LYS A 144 -2.23 11.70 -2.38
N SER A 145 -2.10 11.24 -3.62
CA SER A 145 -2.61 11.98 -4.78
C SER A 145 -4.14 12.07 -4.76
N ALA A 146 -4.82 10.95 -4.51
CA ALA A 146 -6.28 10.91 -4.39
C ALA A 146 -6.77 11.83 -3.26
N GLU A 147 -6.10 11.82 -2.11
CA GLU A 147 -6.41 12.72 -0.99
C GLU A 147 -6.18 14.20 -1.37
N ALA A 148 -5.04 14.54 -1.96
CA ALA A 148 -4.74 15.91 -2.39
C ALA A 148 -5.72 16.42 -3.47
N ILE A 149 -6.30 15.52 -4.27
CA ILE A 149 -7.34 15.84 -5.24
C ILE A 149 -8.67 16.07 -4.53
N ALA A 150 -9.08 15.18 -3.63
CA ALA A 150 -10.40 15.19 -3.02
C ALA A 150 -10.55 16.25 -1.91
N ALA A 151 -9.50 16.48 -1.12
CA ALA A 151 -9.55 17.35 0.05
C ALA A 151 -10.07 18.79 -0.25
N PRO A 152 -9.61 19.48 -1.29
CA PRO A 152 -10.10 20.84 -1.59
C PRO A 152 -11.51 20.88 -2.20
N LEU A 153 -12.08 19.74 -2.60
CA LEU A 153 -13.38 19.64 -3.22
C LEU A 153 -14.54 19.57 -2.21
N VAL A 154 -14.21 19.36 -0.93
CA VAL A 154 -15.20 19.09 0.13
C VAL A 154 -14.89 19.88 1.37
N THR A 155 -15.93 20.49 1.92
CA THR A 155 -15.87 21.13 3.24
C THR A 155 -17.02 20.63 4.11
N VAL A 156 -16.79 20.61 5.41
CA VAL A 156 -17.82 20.37 6.44
C VAL A 156 -17.83 21.56 7.36
N THR A 157 -18.96 22.26 7.38
CA THR A 157 -19.16 23.45 8.20
C THR A 157 -19.43 23.12 9.67
N PRO A 158 -19.14 24.03 10.61
CA PRO A 158 -19.51 23.85 12.03
C PRO A 158 -21.02 23.62 12.22
N GLN A 159 -21.86 24.25 11.39
CA GLN A 159 -23.31 24.09 11.42
C GLN A 159 -23.74 22.67 11.07
N GLU A 160 -23.08 22.04 10.08
CA GLU A 160 -23.36 20.65 9.70
C GLU A 160 -22.95 19.68 10.81
N VAL A 161 -21.80 19.90 11.46
CA VAL A 161 -21.35 19.13 12.60
C VAL A 161 -22.34 19.24 13.76
N GLN A 162 -22.79 20.46 14.07
CA GLN A 162 -23.80 20.71 15.10
C GLN A 162 -25.14 20.05 14.77
N ALA A 163 -25.57 20.10 13.48
CA ALA A 163 -26.79 19.45 13.03
C ALA A 163 -26.70 17.93 13.11
N ALA A 164 -25.54 17.36 12.76
CA ALA A 164 -25.29 15.93 12.91
C ALA A 164 -25.31 15.50 14.37
N PHE A 165 -24.62 16.25 15.25
CA PHE A 165 -24.64 16.01 16.70
C PHE A 165 -26.06 16.02 17.27
N ARG A 166 -26.90 17.00 16.89
CA ARG A 166 -28.31 17.06 17.34
C ARG A 166 -29.14 15.85 16.86
N ARG A 167 -28.85 15.31 15.67
CA ARG A 167 -29.54 14.12 15.12
C ARG A 167 -29.20 12.82 15.85
N MET A 168 -28.03 12.77 16.54
CA MET A 168 -27.66 11.63 17.38
C MET A 168 -28.58 11.45 18.61
N GLY A 169 -29.46 12.43 18.86
CA GLY A 169 -30.42 12.39 19.99
C GLY A 169 -29.83 13.03 21.25
N LYS A 170 -30.44 12.66 22.41
CA LYS A 170 -29.94 13.16 23.69
C LYS A 170 -28.50 12.70 23.90
N PRO A 171 -27.58 13.62 24.27
CA PRO A 171 -26.23 13.24 24.57
C PRO A 171 -26.23 12.13 25.63
N GLY A 172 -25.72 10.97 25.25
CA GLY A 172 -25.51 9.87 26.17
C GLY A 172 -24.25 10.09 27.02
N THR A 173 -23.92 9.11 27.80
CA THR A 173 -22.59 8.99 28.39
C THR A 173 -21.73 8.21 27.41
N ARG A 174 -20.63 8.79 26.95
CA ARG A 174 -19.64 8.04 26.17
C ARG A 174 -19.11 6.93 27.10
N PRO A 175 -19.14 5.67 26.68
CA PRO A 175 -18.56 4.60 27.47
C PRO A 175 -17.06 4.80 27.66
N GLU A 176 -16.51 4.20 28.69
CA GLU A 176 -15.06 4.06 28.82
C GLU A 176 -14.50 3.32 27.61
N ARG A 177 -13.38 3.80 27.07
CA ARG A 177 -12.67 3.21 25.93
C ARG A 177 -11.20 3.02 26.26
N ILE A 178 -10.64 1.96 25.74
CA ILE A 178 -9.21 1.65 25.83
C ILE A 178 -8.63 1.53 24.43
N ARG A 179 -7.43 2.06 24.22
CA ARG A 179 -6.65 1.85 23.02
C ARG A 179 -5.75 0.66 23.24
N VAL A 180 -5.81 -0.30 22.35
CA VAL A 180 -5.12 -1.57 22.49
C VAL A 180 -4.05 -1.73 21.42
N ARG A 181 -2.84 -2.09 21.84
CA ARG A 181 -1.74 -2.49 20.95
C ARG A 181 -1.47 -3.97 21.12
N GLN A 182 -1.37 -4.70 20.02
CA GLN A 182 -1.05 -6.12 19.98
C GLN A 182 0.40 -6.34 19.61
N TYR A 183 1.06 -7.29 20.28
CA TYR A 183 2.36 -7.81 19.92
C TYR A 183 2.24 -9.31 19.67
N LEU A 184 2.95 -9.82 18.64
CA LEU A 184 2.93 -11.22 18.24
C LEU A 184 4.30 -11.86 18.49
N PHE A 185 4.29 -13.07 19.07
CA PHE A 185 5.50 -13.84 19.39
C PHE A 185 5.34 -15.29 18.92
N ASP A 186 6.47 -15.90 18.55
CA ASP A 186 6.52 -17.30 18.10
C ASP A 186 6.45 -18.31 19.25
N SER A 187 6.64 -17.88 20.52
CA SER A 187 6.55 -18.75 21.69
C SER A 187 6.06 -18.04 22.95
N ALA A 188 5.60 -18.84 23.92
CA ALA A 188 5.13 -18.34 25.20
C ALA A 188 6.26 -17.76 26.07
N GLU A 189 7.47 -18.31 25.93
CA GLU A 189 8.67 -17.85 26.63
C GLU A 189 9.03 -16.43 26.17
N LEU A 190 9.06 -16.19 24.86
CA LEU A 190 9.33 -14.89 24.28
C LEU A 190 8.26 -13.87 24.70
N ALA A 191 6.99 -14.25 24.65
CA ALA A 191 5.89 -13.39 25.08
C ALA A 191 6.00 -13.05 26.59
N SER A 192 6.39 -13.99 27.43
CA SER A 192 6.54 -13.75 28.87
C SER A 192 7.69 -12.79 29.16
N SER A 193 8.84 -12.97 28.51
CA SER A 193 10.00 -12.06 28.64
C SER A 193 9.64 -10.64 28.15
N ALA A 194 8.96 -10.55 27.01
CA ALA A 194 8.50 -9.26 26.47
C ALA A 194 7.49 -8.56 27.40
N ARG A 195 6.61 -9.31 28.04
CA ARG A 195 5.67 -8.79 29.02
C ARG A 195 6.38 -8.15 30.22
N GLU A 196 7.42 -8.81 30.74
CA GLU A 196 8.21 -8.29 31.85
C GLU A 196 8.95 -7.01 31.44
N ALA A 197 9.53 -6.98 30.25
CA ALA A 197 10.21 -5.81 29.73
C ALA A 197 9.26 -4.62 29.53
N LEU A 198 8.09 -4.85 28.91
CA LEU A 198 7.06 -3.83 28.72
C LEU A 198 6.48 -3.29 30.04
N ALA A 199 6.28 -4.17 31.04
CA ALA A 199 5.83 -3.77 32.37
C ALA A 199 6.85 -2.89 33.10
N GLY A 200 8.14 -3.03 32.78
CA GLY A 200 9.23 -2.17 33.24
C GLY A 200 9.42 -0.87 32.44
N GLY A 201 8.56 -0.60 31.44
CA GLY A 201 8.71 0.55 30.54
C GLY A 201 9.81 0.38 29.48
N GLY A 202 10.31 -0.84 29.30
CA GLY A 202 11.31 -1.20 28.30
C GLY A 202 10.69 -1.60 26.94
N SER A 203 11.56 -1.99 26.00
CA SER A 203 11.15 -2.54 24.70
C SER A 203 10.72 -4.01 24.83
N PRO A 204 9.75 -4.47 24.00
CA PRO A 204 9.23 -5.84 24.04
C PRO A 204 10.26 -6.93 23.69
N ASP A 205 11.41 -6.59 23.16
CA ASP A 205 12.53 -7.51 22.88
C ASP A 205 13.55 -7.67 24.03
N GLY A 206 13.39 -6.85 25.09
CA GLY A 206 14.27 -6.91 26.26
C GLY A 206 15.69 -6.37 26.04
N SER A 207 16.08 -6.05 24.79
CA SER A 207 17.46 -5.61 24.44
C SER A 207 17.59 -4.09 24.33
N GLY A 208 16.51 -3.38 24.15
CA GLY A 208 16.50 -1.91 23.92
C GLY A 208 16.96 -1.47 22.53
N ASP A 209 17.48 -2.37 21.72
CA ASP A 209 18.07 -2.06 20.41
C ASP A 209 17.19 -2.47 19.20
N VAL A 210 16.19 -3.35 19.40
CA VAL A 210 15.27 -3.80 18.37
C VAL A 210 13.83 -3.53 18.81
N GLU A 211 13.17 -2.61 18.18
CA GLU A 211 11.76 -2.33 18.43
C GLU A 211 10.91 -3.42 17.76
N ILE A 212 10.25 -4.30 18.55
CA ILE A 212 9.19 -5.16 18.03
C ILE A 212 7.98 -4.26 17.83
N PRO A 213 7.60 -3.93 16.60
CA PRO A 213 6.49 -3.03 16.36
C PRO A 213 5.18 -3.70 16.77
N GLY A 214 4.46 -3.10 17.72
CA GLY A 214 3.12 -3.53 18.05
C GLY A 214 2.10 -2.97 17.07
N VAL A 215 1.08 -3.76 16.75
CA VAL A 215 -0.06 -3.33 15.93
C VAL A 215 -1.03 -2.54 16.78
N ASP A 216 -1.32 -1.31 16.40
CA ASP A 216 -2.36 -0.50 17.03
C ASP A 216 -3.73 -0.95 16.52
N LEU A 217 -4.51 -1.57 17.38
CA LEU A 217 -5.86 -2.04 17.08
C LEU A 217 -6.92 -0.94 17.21
N GLY A 218 -6.54 0.25 17.73
CA GLY A 218 -7.44 1.37 17.94
C GLY A 218 -8.19 1.32 19.29
N PHE A 219 -9.23 2.14 19.38
CA PHE A 219 -10.06 2.25 20.59
C PHE A 219 -11.25 1.29 20.57
N PHE A 220 -11.49 0.65 21.71
CA PHE A 220 -12.66 -0.18 21.96
C PHE A 220 -13.39 0.26 23.20
N SER A 221 -14.72 0.30 23.16
CA SER A 221 -15.54 0.25 24.36
C SER A 221 -15.71 -1.20 24.80
N ARG A 222 -16.23 -1.42 25.99
CA ARG A 222 -16.48 -2.79 26.51
C ARG A 222 -17.44 -3.59 25.61
N GLU A 223 -18.39 -2.91 24.99
CA GLU A 223 -19.38 -3.52 24.09
C GLU A 223 -18.84 -3.79 22.68
N GLU A 224 -17.85 -2.99 22.24
CA GLU A 224 -17.19 -3.11 20.93
C GLU A 224 -16.00 -4.05 20.95
N LEU A 225 -15.57 -4.53 22.13
CA LEU A 225 -14.39 -5.39 22.24
C LEU A 225 -14.62 -6.71 21.50
N PRO A 226 -13.80 -7.02 20.47
CA PRO A 226 -13.90 -8.28 19.74
C PRO A 226 -13.75 -9.49 20.68
N PRO A 227 -14.50 -10.59 20.46
CA PRO A 227 -14.44 -11.77 21.32
C PRO A 227 -13.07 -12.47 21.32
N GLU A 228 -12.24 -12.17 20.33
CA GLU A 228 -10.87 -12.64 20.22
C GLU A 228 -9.92 -11.93 21.19
N LEU A 229 -10.29 -10.75 21.70
CA LEU A 229 -9.49 -10.01 22.65
C LEU A 229 -9.85 -10.40 24.10
N PRO A 230 -8.87 -10.42 25.03
CA PRO A 230 -9.16 -10.73 26.43
C PRO A 230 -10.17 -9.77 27.05
N ALA A 231 -11.21 -10.28 27.67
CA ALA A 231 -12.25 -9.46 28.31
C ALA A 231 -11.72 -8.67 29.52
N ASP A 232 -10.60 -9.06 30.09
CA ASP A 232 -9.95 -8.41 31.23
C ASP A 232 -9.06 -7.23 30.85
N LEU A 233 -8.91 -6.90 29.58
CA LEU A 233 -8.17 -5.70 29.12
C LEU A 233 -8.69 -4.43 29.78
N PHE A 234 -9.99 -4.33 30.05
CA PHE A 234 -10.58 -3.19 30.77
C PHE A 234 -10.19 -3.11 32.26
N ARG A 235 -9.51 -4.11 32.81
CA ARG A 235 -8.94 -4.07 34.19
C ARG A 235 -7.52 -3.55 34.22
N LEU A 236 -6.85 -3.55 33.06
CA LEU A 236 -5.46 -3.09 32.94
C LEU A 236 -5.42 -1.56 32.99
N MET A 237 -4.41 -1.04 33.66
CA MET A 237 -4.10 0.39 33.63
C MET A 237 -3.42 0.76 32.32
N GLU A 238 -3.35 2.06 32.04
CA GLU A 238 -2.55 2.57 30.91
C GLU A 238 -1.09 2.17 31.07
N GLY A 239 -0.52 1.61 30.02
CA GLY A 239 0.84 1.03 29.98
C GLY A 239 0.89 -0.46 30.34
N GLU A 240 -0.11 -1.01 31.03
CA GLU A 240 -0.11 -2.43 31.41
C GLU A 240 -0.39 -3.38 30.24
N VAL A 241 0.12 -4.61 30.41
CA VAL A 241 0.11 -5.66 29.37
C VAL A 241 -0.64 -6.89 29.87
N SER A 242 -1.46 -7.50 29.02
CA SER A 242 -2.21 -8.72 29.31
C SER A 242 -1.31 -9.92 29.65
N ALA A 243 -1.89 -10.97 30.18
CA ALA A 243 -1.26 -12.29 30.12
C ALA A 243 -1.05 -12.74 28.66
N PRO A 244 -0.06 -13.61 28.37
CA PRO A 244 0.10 -14.20 27.05
C PRO A 244 -1.14 -14.97 26.60
N VAL A 245 -1.63 -14.67 25.40
CA VAL A 245 -2.83 -15.29 24.82
C VAL A 245 -2.39 -16.20 23.67
N PRO A 246 -2.46 -17.54 23.86
CA PRO A 246 -2.09 -18.49 22.80
C PRO A 246 -3.07 -18.39 21.62
N ARG A 247 -2.51 -18.45 20.40
CA ARG A 247 -3.21 -18.56 19.12
C ARG A 247 -2.62 -19.70 18.30
N GLU A 248 -3.26 -20.09 17.22
CA GLU A 248 -2.70 -21.11 16.31
C GLU A 248 -1.33 -20.68 15.79
N GLY A 249 -0.25 -21.29 16.35
CA GLY A 249 1.14 -21.06 15.93
C GLY A 249 1.81 -19.78 16.44
N THR A 250 1.13 -18.95 17.25
CA THR A 250 1.68 -17.70 17.81
C THR A 250 1.13 -17.44 19.22
N VAL A 251 1.74 -16.48 19.91
CA VAL A 251 1.28 -15.98 21.21
C VAL A 251 1.14 -14.46 21.14
N SER A 252 -0.02 -13.94 21.50
CA SER A 252 -0.29 -12.51 21.50
C SER A 252 -0.16 -11.92 22.91
N LEU A 253 0.40 -10.69 22.98
CA LEU A 253 0.27 -9.81 24.12
C LEU A 253 -0.55 -8.59 23.71
N PHE A 254 -1.34 -8.06 24.63
CA PHE A 254 -2.13 -6.86 24.41
C PHE A 254 -1.78 -5.81 25.47
N GLN A 255 -1.40 -4.62 25.03
CA GLN A 255 -1.08 -3.49 25.90
C GLN A 255 -2.19 -2.44 25.80
N VAL A 256 -2.65 -1.93 26.92
CA VAL A 256 -3.51 -0.74 26.97
C VAL A 256 -2.59 0.49 26.87
N THR A 257 -2.59 1.16 25.72
CA THR A 257 -1.72 2.31 25.49
C THR A 257 -2.36 3.63 25.87
N GLU A 258 -3.69 3.69 25.92
CA GLU A 258 -4.45 4.88 26.26
C GLU A 258 -5.81 4.50 26.85
N ARG A 259 -6.31 5.29 27.79
CA ARG A 259 -7.61 5.08 28.41
C ARG A 259 -8.41 6.38 28.40
N GLU A 260 -9.57 6.33 27.77
CA GLU A 260 -10.56 7.40 27.80
C GLU A 260 -11.65 7.08 28.82
N ALA A 261 -11.75 7.87 29.87
CA ALA A 261 -12.81 7.68 30.87
C ALA A 261 -14.20 7.87 30.26
N ALA A 262 -15.18 7.15 30.82
CA ALA A 262 -16.58 7.42 30.54
C ALA A 262 -16.91 8.89 30.86
N GLY A 263 -17.66 9.54 30.00
CA GLY A 263 -17.96 10.95 30.17
C GLY A 263 -19.14 11.42 29.32
N PRO A 264 -19.60 12.64 29.52
CA PRO A 264 -20.71 13.17 28.75
C PRO A 264 -20.31 13.31 27.27
N GLN A 265 -21.17 12.86 26.38
CA GLN A 265 -21.07 13.19 24.96
C GLN A 265 -21.43 14.66 24.77
N THR A 266 -20.43 15.47 24.47
CA THR A 266 -20.62 16.89 24.15
C THR A 266 -20.25 17.13 22.71
N LEU A 267 -20.69 18.25 22.13
CA LEU A 267 -20.27 18.63 20.79
C LEU A 267 -18.74 18.70 20.69
N SER A 268 -18.08 19.22 21.71
CA SER A 268 -16.62 19.33 21.73
C SER A 268 -15.89 17.99 21.70
N THR A 269 -16.41 16.98 22.42
CA THR A 269 -15.80 15.63 22.45
C THR A 269 -16.07 14.82 21.19
N GLU A 270 -17.13 15.15 20.45
CA GLU A 270 -17.57 14.42 19.27
C GLU A 270 -17.25 15.14 17.95
N GLU A 271 -16.82 16.40 18.01
CA GLU A 271 -16.67 17.24 16.83
C GLU A 271 -15.78 16.63 15.75
N THR A 272 -14.59 16.16 16.15
CA THR A 272 -13.63 15.56 15.21
C THR A 272 -14.19 14.30 14.57
N ARG A 273 -14.78 13.42 15.34
CA ARG A 273 -15.40 12.18 14.85
C ARG A 273 -16.53 12.47 13.87
N ILE A 274 -17.48 13.34 14.25
CA ILE A 274 -18.61 13.71 13.40
C ILE A 274 -18.11 14.37 12.11
N ARG A 275 -17.09 15.23 12.21
CA ARG A 275 -16.50 15.90 11.03
C ARG A 275 -15.93 14.87 10.06
N GLU A 276 -15.15 13.89 10.53
CA GLU A 276 -14.60 12.83 9.68
C GLU A 276 -15.69 11.91 9.12
N GLU A 277 -16.69 11.54 9.90
CA GLU A 277 -17.84 10.76 9.42
C GLU A 277 -18.60 11.45 8.27
N LEU A 278 -18.65 12.78 8.29
CA LEU A 278 -19.24 13.56 7.20
C LEU A 278 -18.28 13.75 6.01
N LEU A 279 -16.98 13.87 6.28
CA LEU A 279 -15.97 14.14 5.24
C LEU A 279 -15.66 12.92 4.39
N VAL A 280 -15.52 11.74 5.00
CA VAL A 280 -15.09 10.52 4.28
C VAL A 280 -16.00 10.21 3.09
N PRO A 281 -17.32 10.03 3.24
CA PRO A 281 -18.18 9.70 2.10
C PRO A 281 -18.26 10.84 1.07
N ARG A 282 -18.15 12.08 1.51
CA ARG A 282 -18.15 13.25 0.59
C ARG A 282 -16.87 13.31 -0.24
N ARG A 283 -15.71 13.01 0.38
CA ARG A 283 -14.41 12.94 -0.32
C ARG A 283 -14.43 11.84 -1.36
N GLU A 284 -14.95 10.66 -1.02
CA GLU A 284 -15.09 9.55 -1.96
C GLU A 284 -15.98 9.88 -3.15
N GLU A 285 -17.11 10.51 -2.91
CA GLU A 285 -18.03 10.94 -3.97
C GLU A 285 -17.41 12.02 -4.85
N ALA A 286 -16.79 13.02 -4.24
CA ALA A 286 -16.11 14.10 -4.96
C ALA A 286 -14.94 13.57 -5.79
N PHE A 287 -14.17 12.65 -5.25
CA PHE A 287 -13.09 11.99 -5.98
C PHE A 287 -13.61 11.18 -7.18
N ARG A 288 -14.65 10.36 -6.99
CA ARG A 288 -15.26 9.60 -8.10
C ARG A 288 -15.78 10.51 -9.21
N ARG A 289 -16.43 11.60 -8.87
CA ARG A 289 -16.89 12.59 -9.84
C ARG A 289 -15.73 13.23 -10.58
N TRP A 290 -14.72 13.71 -9.84
CA TRP A 290 -13.52 14.28 -10.43
C TRP A 290 -12.82 13.28 -11.37
N LEU A 291 -12.66 12.01 -10.97
CA LEU A 291 -12.02 10.98 -11.77
C LEU A 291 -12.78 10.72 -13.08
N SER A 292 -14.10 10.63 -13.01
CA SER A 292 -14.95 10.48 -14.20
C SER A 292 -14.79 11.64 -15.18
N GLU A 293 -14.77 12.88 -14.67
CA GLU A 293 -14.56 14.08 -15.49
C GLU A 293 -13.14 14.16 -16.05
N ALA A 294 -12.14 13.79 -15.25
CA ALA A 294 -10.75 13.75 -15.69
C ALA A 294 -10.55 12.69 -16.79
N ALA A 295 -11.11 11.50 -16.62
CA ALA A 295 -11.06 10.43 -17.62
C ALA A 295 -11.72 10.85 -18.95
N ALA A 296 -12.85 11.56 -18.89
CA ALA A 296 -13.53 12.06 -20.07
C ALA A 296 -12.72 13.12 -20.86
N ARG A 297 -11.81 13.82 -20.17
CA ARG A 297 -10.92 14.84 -20.79
C ARG A 297 -9.57 14.31 -21.20
N SER A 298 -9.17 13.14 -20.69
CA SER A 298 -7.86 12.54 -20.96
C SER A 298 -7.78 11.95 -22.36
N SER A 299 -6.62 12.14 -23.01
CA SER A 299 -6.31 11.46 -24.27
C SER A 299 -5.81 10.05 -23.98
N VAL A 300 -6.65 9.06 -24.29
CA VAL A 300 -6.33 7.65 -24.10
C VAL A 300 -6.21 6.97 -25.45
N LYS A 301 -5.02 6.43 -25.74
CA LYS A 301 -4.74 5.63 -26.93
C LYS A 301 -4.42 4.20 -26.51
N VAL A 302 -5.20 3.23 -26.98
CA VAL A 302 -5.04 1.81 -26.62
C VAL A 302 -4.72 0.99 -27.85
N ARG A 303 -3.76 0.09 -27.75
CA ARG A 303 -3.42 -0.91 -28.78
C ARG A 303 -4.24 -2.19 -28.54
N ALA A 304 -5.48 -2.16 -28.97
CA ALA A 304 -6.46 -3.23 -28.72
C ALA A 304 -5.97 -4.62 -29.18
N GLU A 305 -5.27 -4.69 -30.33
CA GLU A 305 -4.74 -5.95 -30.89
C GLU A 305 -3.77 -6.68 -29.93
N LEU A 306 -2.95 -5.92 -29.16
CA LEU A 306 -2.02 -6.50 -28.19
C LEU A 306 -2.75 -7.07 -26.99
N LEU A 307 -3.80 -6.39 -26.53
CA LEU A 307 -4.63 -6.82 -25.41
C LEU A 307 -5.49 -8.04 -25.78
N GLU A 308 -5.96 -8.12 -27.01
CA GLU A 308 -6.65 -9.31 -27.52
C GLU A 308 -5.72 -10.53 -27.55
N LYS A 309 -4.48 -10.37 -28.06
CA LYS A 309 -3.48 -11.45 -28.03
C LYS A 309 -3.17 -11.91 -26.61
N LEU A 310 -3.08 -10.98 -25.65
CA LEU A 310 -2.90 -11.31 -24.25
C LEU A 310 -4.06 -12.17 -23.70
N ALA A 311 -5.31 -11.78 -24.00
CA ALA A 311 -6.50 -12.53 -23.59
C ALA A 311 -6.61 -13.90 -24.27
N GLU A 312 -5.98 -14.09 -25.44
CA GLU A 312 -5.92 -15.37 -26.15
C GLU A 312 -4.72 -16.24 -25.75
N GLY A 313 -3.88 -15.78 -24.81
CA GLY A 313 -2.66 -16.47 -24.39
C GLY A 313 -1.58 -16.55 -25.46
N LYS A 314 -1.56 -15.60 -26.41
CA LYS A 314 -0.65 -15.57 -27.57
C LYS A 314 0.50 -14.54 -27.43
N THR A 315 0.76 -14.06 -26.22
CA THR A 315 1.83 -13.08 -25.93
C THR A 315 2.95 -13.69 -25.10
#